data_8622d69d3d15175564f9aaf7ed3fedf0
#
_entry.id   8622d69d3d15175564f9aaf7ed3fedf0
#
_cell.length_a   1.000
_cell.length_b   1.000
_cell.length_c   1.000
_cell.angle_alpha   90.00
_cell.angle_beta   90.00
_cell.angle_gamma   90.00
#
_symmetry.space_group_name_H-M   'P 1'
#
loop_
_entity.id
_entity.type
_entity.pdbx_description
1 polymer ?
#
loop_
_entity_poly.entity_id
_entity_poly.type
_entity_poly.pdbx_seq_one_letter_code
_entity_poly.pdbx_strand_id
1 'polypeptide(L)'
;MIDKINSNYRITSSRTRARLKKLKKRRKRFQNKLSWDITDNIFNLNKIMENQTDKIFLGVSDFEDLVTSEIMRKRVSDNLSTVQRETTVLCNRSQWQKWAEVQFKDFMFVQTNSSSGFIVEEKTNNLIKFFVNSNSTEVRAFGDDDFVKDVIDVVESAFSVVTSYIEWIYSSDGNSVNVPLNRDRLPVAEMYPFLNGESLESYYDRYMESSANILLLIGPPGTGKTTFIRGLLAHRQCSAMVTYDAGILEKDAFFAGFIEDDASVMVLEDSDTFLKSRSDGNTMMHRFLNVGDGLVTTKGKKMIFSTNLPSIRDIDSALIRPGRCFDIVSFDLLTGDQANILAKKLDVTLPVRPGGKENDKYSIAEIFNQQSQKPQNCTMNRKVGFI
;
A
#
# COMPACT_ATOMS: atom_id res chain seq x y z
N MET A 1 -9.56 -34.95 8.90
CA MET A 1 -10.27 -33.66 8.63
C MET A 1 -10.21 -33.24 7.17
N ILE A 2 -9.18 -33.57 6.43
CA ILE A 2 -9.01 -33.25 4.99
C ILE A 2 -9.95 -34.05 4.08
N ASP A 3 -10.35 -35.26 4.47
CA ASP A 3 -11.25 -36.10 3.65
C ASP A 3 -12.74 -35.70 3.69
N LYS A 4 -13.16 -34.86 4.65
CA LYS A 4 -14.54 -34.34 4.72
C LYS A 4 -14.80 -33.10 3.85
N ILE A 5 -13.77 -32.42 3.39
CA ILE A 5 -13.90 -31.21 2.53
C ILE A 5 -14.13 -31.60 1.05
N ASN A 6 -13.77 -32.81 0.66
CA ASN A 6 -13.86 -33.27 -0.72
C ASN A 6 -15.25 -33.72 -1.20
N SER A 7 -16.27 -33.73 -0.31
CA SER A 7 -17.61 -34.27 -0.68
C SER A 7 -18.58 -33.21 -1.25
N ASN A 8 -18.31 -31.91 -1.14
CA ASN A 8 -19.30 -30.88 -1.46
C ASN A 8 -19.05 -30.07 -2.74
N TYR A 9 -17.95 -30.29 -3.46
CA TYR A 9 -17.72 -29.62 -4.74
C TYR A 9 -17.64 -30.64 -5.89
N ARG A 10 -18.73 -30.80 -6.65
CA ARG A 10 -18.73 -31.52 -7.93
C ARG A 10 -17.91 -30.72 -8.94
N ILE A 11 -16.64 -31.08 -9.12
CA ILE A 11 -15.80 -30.56 -10.21
C ILE A 11 -16.31 -31.15 -11.53
N THR A 12 -16.97 -30.33 -12.34
CA THR A 12 -17.70 -30.75 -13.55
C THR A 12 -16.83 -30.89 -14.81
N SER A 13 -15.58 -30.43 -14.79
CA SER A 13 -14.71 -30.47 -15.97
C SER A 13 -13.70 -31.63 -15.95
N SER A 14 -13.69 -32.44 -17.01
CA SER A 14 -12.73 -33.53 -17.19
C SER A 14 -11.26 -33.04 -17.23
N ARG A 15 -11.02 -31.84 -17.77
CA ARG A 15 -9.68 -31.20 -17.83
C ARG A 15 -9.18 -30.84 -16.42
N THR A 16 -10.03 -30.33 -15.56
CA THR A 16 -9.68 -29.99 -14.16
C THR A 16 -9.37 -31.22 -13.33
N ARG A 17 -10.13 -32.33 -13.53
CA ARG A 17 -9.83 -33.64 -12.88
C ARG A 17 -8.49 -34.21 -13.32
N ALA A 18 -8.17 -34.12 -14.62
CA ALA A 18 -6.88 -34.58 -15.14
C ALA A 18 -5.71 -33.76 -14.59
N ARG A 19 -5.88 -32.44 -14.47
CA ARG A 19 -4.89 -31.51 -13.90
C ARG A 19 -4.65 -31.77 -12.42
N LEU A 20 -5.72 -31.96 -11.62
CA LEU A 20 -5.64 -32.32 -10.21
C LEU A 20 -5.01 -33.72 -10.00
N LYS A 21 -5.32 -34.69 -10.85
CA LYS A 21 -4.70 -36.02 -10.80
C LYS A 21 -3.21 -35.97 -11.12
N LYS A 22 -2.80 -35.10 -12.05
CA LYS A 22 -1.41 -34.84 -12.41
C LYS A 22 -0.65 -34.13 -11.28
N LEU A 23 -1.30 -33.16 -10.62
CA LEU A 23 -0.76 -32.46 -9.44
C LEU A 23 -0.61 -33.40 -8.24
N LYS A 24 -1.61 -34.24 -7.93
CA LYS A 24 -1.53 -35.25 -6.86
C LYS A 24 -0.42 -36.28 -7.12
N LYS A 25 -0.25 -36.71 -8.37
CA LYS A 25 0.83 -37.63 -8.75
C LYS A 25 2.22 -37.00 -8.68
N ARG A 26 2.32 -35.69 -9.02
CA ARG A 26 3.54 -34.88 -8.85
C ARG A 26 3.86 -34.69 -7.36
N ARG A 27 2.87 -34.33 -6.53
CA ARG A 27 3.00 -34.17 -5.08
C ARG A 27 3.47 -35.46 -4.40
N LYS A 28 2.91 -36.61 -4.78
CA LYS A 28 3.32 -37.92 -4.25
C LYS A 28 4.72 -38.36 -4.69
N ARG A 29 5.15 -38.04 -5.93
CA ARG A 29 6.52 -38.24 -6.41
C ARG A 29 7.50 -37.31 -5.69
N PHE A 30 7.10 -36.09 -5.38
CA PHE A 30 7.88 -35.13 -4.64
C PHE A 30 8.04 -35.54 -3.18
N GLN A 31 6.95 -35.98 -2.52
CA GLN A 31 6.98 -36.51 -1.15
C GLN A 31 7.85 -37.77 -1.02
N ASN A 32 7.81 -38.65 -2.00
CA ASN A 32 8.65 -39.87 -1.99
C ASN A 32 10.14 -39.60 -2.30
N LYS A 33 10.48 -38.44 -2.91
CA LYS A 33 11.86 -38.00 -3.11
C LYS A 33 12.39 -37.16 -1.95
N LEU A 34 11.49 -36.58 -1.14
CA LEU A 34 11.77 -35.71 0.01
C LEU A 34 11.71 -36.46 1.36
N SER A 35 11.77 -37.80 1.36
CA SER A 35 12.02 -38.58 2.59
C SER A 35 13.45 -38.44 3.11
N TRP A 36 14.11 -37.35 2.78
CA TRP A 36 15.47 -37.03 3.13
C TRP A 36 15.47 -36.07 4.31
N ASP A 37 16.40 -36.23 5.20
CA ASP A 37 16.59 -35.36 6.35
C ASP A 37 16.84 -33.92 5.89
N ILE A 38 15.98 -32.98 6.29
CA ILE A 38 16.03 -31.57 5.81
C ILE A 38 17.28 -30.87 6.22
N THR A 39 17.87 -31.24 7.36
CA THR A 39 19.16 -30.71 7.81
C THR A 39 20.26 -30.93 6.79
N ASP A 40 20.32 -32.10 6.15
CA ASP A 40 21.30 -32.37 5.11
C ASP A 40 20.97 -31.74 3.76
N ASN A 41 19.69 -31.36 3.54
CA ASN A 41 19.21 -30.86 2.26
C ASN A 41 19.06 -29.36 2.15
N ILE A 42 18.84 -28.63 3.24
CA ILE A 42 18.97 -27.17 3.22
C ILE A 42 20.42 -26.79 2.88
N PHE A 43 21.41 -27.52 3.42
CA PHE A 43 22.82 -27.39 3.03
C PHE A 43 23.09 -27.75 1.56
N ASN A 44 22.29 -28.64 1.00
CA ASN A 44 22.42 -29.05 -0.41
C ASN A 44 21.58 -28.24 -1.38
N LEU A 45 20.72 -27.30 -0.94
CA LEU A 45 19.89 -26.51 -1.84
C LEU A 45 20.74 -25.69 -2.83
N ASN A 46 21.84 -25.12 -2.41
CA ASN A 46 22.79 -24.48 -3.32
C ASN A 46 23.42 -25.50 -4.29
N LYS A 47 23.74 -26.70 -3.83
CA LYS A 47 24.25 -27.82 -4.67
C LYS A 47 23.18 -28.43 -5.57
N ILE A 48 21.91 -28.43 -5.14
CA ILE A 48 20.78 -28.91 -5.93
C ILE A 48 20.45 -27.92 -7.05
N MET A 49 20.58 -26.63 -6.79
CA MET A 49 20.39 -25.59 -7.84
C MET A 49 21.55 -25.57 -8.86
N GLU A 50 22.76 -25.95 -8.45
CA GLU A 50 23.92 -26.03 -9.35
C GLU A 50 23.95 -27.30 -10.22
N ASN A 51 23.35 -28.41 -9.78
CA ASN A 51 23.51 -29.73 -10.41
C ASN A 51 22.25 -30.29 -11.10
N GLN A 52 21.11 -29.58 -11.14
CA GLN A 52 19.91 -30.12 -11.83
C GLN A 52 19.74 -29.60 -13.24
N THR A 53 20.10 -30.47 -14.20
CA THR A 53 19.68 -30.39 -15.60
C THR A 53 18.22 -30.81 -15.83
N ASP A 54 17.53 -31.39 -14.85
CA ASP A 54 16.13 -31.73 -14.91
C ASP A 54 15.26 -30.65 -14.28
N LYS A 55 14.75 -29.77 -15.12
CA LYS A 55 13.90 -28.62 -14.76
C LYS A 55 12.59 -29.04 -14.12
N ILE A 56 12.53 -29.15 -12.78
CA ILE A 56 11.28 -29.06 -12.06
C ILE A 56 11.00 -27.57 -11.86
N PHE A 57 10.17 -26.99 -12.73
CA PHE A 57 9.63 -25.64 -12.53
C PHE A 57 8.59 -25.69 -11.39
N LEU A 58 9.06 -25.55 -10.17
CA LEU A 58 8.26 -24.98 -9.10
C LEU A 58 8.30 -23.47 -9.30
N GLY A 59 7.15 -22.81 -9.23
CA GLY A 59 7.14 -21.36 -9.09
C GLY A 59 7.92 -20.99 -7.83
N VAL A 60 8.54 -19.82 -7.80
CA VAL A 60 9.31 -19.37 -6.63
C VAL A 60 8.44 -19.35 -5.38
N SER A 61 7.17 -18.94 -5.49
CA SER A 61 6.21 -18.95 -4.37
C SER A 61 5.93 -20.38 -3.87
N ASP A 62 5.78 -21.36 -4.76
CA ASP A 62 5.54 -22.77 -4.37
C ASP A 62 6.73 -23.34 -3.58
N PHE A 63 7.94 -22.93 -3.95
CA PHE A 63 9.16 -23.31 -3.25
C PHE A 63 9.25 -22.66 -1.87
N GLU A 64 8.95 -21.37 -1.78
CA GLU A 64 8.95 -20.63 -0.53
C GLU A 64 7.93 -21.16 0.46
N ASP A 65 6.72 -21.48 -0.01
CA ASP A 65 5.66 -22.07 0.81
C ASP A 65 6.04 -23.48 1.28
N LEU A 66 6.74 -24.24 0.43
CA LEU A 66 7.21 -25.56 0.81
C LEU A 66 8.26 -25.49 1.92
N VAL A 67 9.26 -24.60 1.80
CA VAL A 67 10.32 -24.41 2.84
C VAL A 67 9.69 -23.97 4.15
N THR A 68 8.80 -22.98 4.11
CA THR A 68 8.11 -22.48 5.31
C THR A 68 7.30 -23.60 5.98
N SER A 69 6.52 -24.35 5.19
CA SER A 69 5.66 -25.44 5.69
C SER A 69 6.50 -26.57 6.33
N GLU A 70 7.66 -26.87 5.76
CA GLU A 70 8.50 -27.94 6.28
C GLU A 70 9.21 -27.55 7.57
N ILE A 71 9.68 -26.29 7.66
CA ILE A 71 10.25 -25.75 8.91
C ILE A 71 9.17 -25.74 10.00
N MET A 72 7.96 -25.29 9.70
CA MET A 72 6.86 -25.31 10.65
C MET A 72 6.50 -26.73 11.09
N ARG A 73 6.44 -27.68 10.16
CA ARG A 73 6.19 -29.08 10.48
C ARG A 73 7.23 -29.64 11.45
N LYS A 74 8.51 -29.32 11.24
CA LYS A 74 9.61 -29.76 12.09
C LYS A 74 9.46 -29.15 13.48
N ARG A 75 9.23 -27.85 13.60
CA ARG A 75 9.02 -27.19 14.91
C ARG A 75 7.84 -27.81 15.67
N VAL A 76 6.73 -28.09 14.99
CA VAL A 76 5.57 -28.78 15.60
C VAL A 76 5.93 -30.19 16.05
N SER A 77 6.69 -30.96 15.24
CA SER A 77 7.10 -32.32 15.63
C SER A 77 8.05 -32.32 16.83
N ASP A 78 8.87 -31.29 16.96
CA ASP A 78 9.80 -31.11 18.05
C ASP A 78 9.14 -30.44 19.29
N ASN A 79 7.83 -30.21 19.22
CA ASN A 79 7.02 -29.56 20.27
C ASN A 79 7.52 -28.14 20.66
N LEU A 80 8.07 -27.42 19.68
CA LEU A 80 8.55 -26.05 19.87
C LEU A 80 7.42 -25.03 19.70
N SER A 81 7.37 -24.06 20.59
CA SER A 81 6.50 -22.89 20.43
C SER A 81 6.81 -22.19 19.12
N THR A 82 5.77 -21.75 18.42
CA THR A 82 5.93 -21.05 17.13
C THR A 82 4.97 -19.89 17.06
N VAL A 83 5.54 -18.69 17.01
CA VAL A 83 4.84 -17.44 16.75
C VAL A 83 5.31 -16.86 15.43
N GLN A 84 4.50 -15.98 14.87
CA GLN A 84 4.84 -15.22 13.66
C GLN A 84 4.61 -13.75 13.94
N ARG A 85 5.55 -12.92 13.49
CA ARG A 85 5.37 -11.46 13.39
C ARG A 85 5.94 -10.99 12.05
N GLU A 86 5.40 -9.88 11.60
CA GLU A 86 5.86 -9.23 10.37
C GLU A 86 6.03 -7.74 10.57
N THR A 87 6.93 -7.17 9.80
CA THR A 87 7.12 -5.73 9.69
C THR A 87 7.53 -5.38 8.26
N THR A 88 7.17 -4.21 7.82
CA THR A 88 7.63 -3.64 6.55
C THR A 88 8.43 -2.38 6.83
N VAL A 89 9.62 -2.28 6.24
CA VAL A 89 10.52 -1.16 6.47
C VAL A 89 10.93 -0.48 5.16
N LEU A 90 11.24 0.81 5.23
CA LEU A 90 11.79 1.58 4.10
C LEU A 90 13.26 1.19 3.92
N CYS A 91 13.49 0.23 3.06
CA CYS A 91 14.80 -0.33 2.80
C CYS A 91 14.84 -0.91 1.39
N ASN A 92 15.76 -0.44 0.55
CA ASN A 92 15.96 -1.04 -0.75
C ASN A 92 16.83 -2.30 -0.66
N ARG A 93 16.90 -3.04 -1.76
CA ARG A 93 17.60 -4.31 -1.84
C ARG A 93 19.07 -4.22 -1.39
N SER A 94 19.81 -3.23 -1.85
CA SER A 94 21.23 -3.10 -1.53
C SER A 94 21.45 -2.78 -0.05
N GLN A 95 20.57 -1.99 0.54
CA GLN A 95 20.61 -1.67 1.98
C GLN A 95 20.29 -2.92 2.80
N TRP A 96 19.19 -3.60 2.46
CA TRP A 96 18.77 -4.83 3.14
C TRP A 96 19.88 -5.90 3.11
N GLN A 97 20.38 -6.23 1.93
CA GLN A 97 21.37 -7.29 1.79
C GLN A 97 22.63 -7.02 2.61
N LYS A 98 23.21 -5.82 2.49
CA LYS A 98 24.41 -5.45 3.24
C LYS A 98 24.21 -5.48 4.75
N TRP A 99 23.05 -5.02 5.20
CA TRP A 99 22.73 -4.97 6.62
C TRP A 99 22.45 -6.38 7.16
N ALA A 100 21.64 -7.17 6.48
CA ALA A 100 21.24 -8.49 6.92
C ALA A 100 22.40 -9.46 6.96
N GLU A 101 23.34 -9.42 5.97
CA GLU A 101 24.57 -10.23 5.96
C GLU A 101 25.46 -9.95 7.19
N VAL A 102 25.47 -8.73 7.70
CA VAL A 102 26.22 -8.37 8.90
C VAL A 102 25.47 -8.77 10.16
N GLN A 103 24.19 -8.45 10.22
CA GLN A 103 23.36 -8.67 11.41
C GLN A 103 23.13 -10.16 11.69
N PHE A 104 22.92 -10.96 10.66
CA PHE A 104 22.61 -12.38 10.75
C PHE A 104 23.75 -13.26 10.23
N LYS A 105 25.00 -12.84 10.43
CA LYS A 105 26.21 -13.53 9.90
C LYS A 105 26.34 -15.00 10.31
N ASP A 106 25.76 -15.37 11.45
CA ASP A 106 25.81 -16.72 12.00
C ASP A 106 24.61 -17.59 11.57
N PHE A 107 23.75 -17.05 10.68
CA PHE A 107 22.57 -17.70 10.13
C PHE A 107 22.82 -18.11 8.69
N MET A 108 22.09 -19.09 8.23
CA MET A 108 22.14 -19.52 6.84
C MET A 108 21.26 -18.63 5.97
N PHE A 109 21.83 -18.05 4.92
CA PHE A 109 21.11 -17.28 3.90
C PHE A 109 20.75 -18.14 2.71
N VAL A 110 19.47 -18.12 2.32
CA VAL A 110 18.96 -18.78 1.12
C VAL A 110 18.22 -17.74 0.27
N GLN A 111 18.83 -17.31 -0.82
CA GLN A 111 18.19 -16.41 -1.76
C GLN A 111 17.39 -17.22 -2.77
N THR A 112 16.08 -17.00 -2.84
CA THR A 112 15.17 -17.72 -3.75
C THR A 112 15.07 -17.06 -5.11
N ASN A 113 15.13 -15.73 -5.14
CA ASN A 113 15.21 -14.94 -6.38
C ASN A 113 15.87 -13.58 -6.09
N SER A 114 15.77 -12.66 -7.06
CA SER A 114 16.36 -11.33 -6.89
C SER A 114 15.70 -10.48 -5.78
N SER A 115 14.48 -10.81 -5.35
CA SER A 115 13.68 -10.00 -4.44
C SER A 115 13.30 -10.70 -3.15
N SER A 116 13.48 -12.01 -3.03
CA SER A 116 13.07 -12.77 -1.85
C SER A 116 14.08 -13.82 -1.42
N GLY A 117 13.97 -14.24 -0.17
CA GLY A 117 14.81 -15.27 0.42
C GLY A 117 14.46 -15.55 1.88
N PHE A 118 15.31 -16.38 2.45
CA PHE A 118 15.22 -16.83 3.84
C PHE A 118 16.53 -16.62 4.57
N ILE A 119 16.42 -16.41 5.87
CA ILE A 119 17.53 -16.46 6.82
C ILE A 119 17.12 -17.46 7.89
N VAL A 120 17.87 -18.54 8.06
CA VAL A 120 17.50 -19.67 8.91
C VAL A 120 18.52 -19.84 10.03
N GLU A 121 18.03 -19.93 11.26
CA GLU A 121 18.82 -20.37 12.40
C GLU A 121 18.79 -21.90 12.47
N GLU A 122 19.89 -22.53 12.14
CA GLU A 122 19.95 -23.99 11.94
C GLU A 122 19.62 -24.82 13.20
N LYS A 123 20.00 -24.31 14.38
CA LYS A 123 19.86 -25.06 15.64
C LYS A 123 18.40 -25.14 16.11
N THR A 124 17.66 -24.09 15.95
CA THR A 124 16.31 -23.93 16.49
C THR A 124 15.24 -24.03 15.41
N ASN A 125 15.63 -24.01 14.14
CA ASN A 125 14.73 -23.88 12.99
C ASN A 125 13.87 -22.60 13.04
N ASN A 126 14.40 -21.54 13.64
CA ASN A 126 13.84 -20.21 13.53
C ASN A 126 14.08 -19.69 12.11
N LEU A 127 13.10 -18.97 11.56
CA LEU A 127 13.09 -18.55 10.16
C LEU A 127 12.76 -17.08 10.02
N ILE A 128 13.51 -16.37 9.21
CA ILE A 128 13.15 -15.04 8.70
C ILE A 128 12.91 -15.18 7.20
N LYS A 129 11.72 -14.87 6.74
CA LYS A 129 11.39 -14.71 5.31
C LYS A 129 11.43 -13.23 4.99
N PHE A 130 12.04 -12.85 3.88
CA PHE A 130 12.05 -11.46 3.44
C PHE A 130 11.64 -11.34 1.98
N PHE A 131 10.95 -10.24 1.68
CA PHE A 131 10.59 -9.85 0.34
C PHE A 131 10.93 -8.37 0.12
N VAL A 132 11.77 -8.10 -0.87
CA VAL A 132 12.28 -6.75 -1.16
C VAL A 132 11.59 -6.19 -2.40
N ASN A 133 10.88 -5.12 -2.21
CA ASN A 133 10.35 -4.25 -3.28
C ASN A 133 11.40 -3.19 -3.65
N SER A 134 11.06 -2.27 -4.55
CA SER A 134 11.98 -1.21 -4.99
C SER A 134 12.49 -0.33 -3.84
N ASN A 135 11.63 0.03 -2.88
CA ASN A 135 11.96 0.94 -1.77
C ASN A 135 11.55 0.42 -0.39
N SER A 136 11.02 -0.78 -0.29
CA SER A 136 10.62 -1.38 0.98
C SER A 136 11.00 -2.84 1.04
N THR A 137 11.18 -3.33 2.26
CA THR A 137 11.43 -4.74 2.54
C THR A 137 10.39 -5.21 3.57
N GLU A 138 9.64 -6.24 3.20
CA GLU A 138 8.77 -6.98 4.09
C GLU A 138 9.59 -8.09 4.76
N VAL A 139 9.49 -8.18 6.08
CA VAL A 139 10.21 -9.16 6.90
C VAL A 139 9.21 -9.90 7.75
N ARG A 140 9.18 -11.22 7.63
CA ARG A 140 8.36 -12.12 8.43
C ARG A 140 9.26 -13.03 9.24
N ALA A 141 9.19 -12.93 10.55
CA ALA A 141 9.92 -13.81 11.46
C ALA A 141 8.99 -14.91 12.00
N PHE A 142 9.50 -16.13 12.02
CA PHE A 142 8.81 -17.33 12.51
C PHE A 142 9.73 -18.06 13.47
N GLY A 143 9.23 -18.41 14.66
CA GLY A 143 10.06 -19.10 15.62
C GLY A 143 9.59 -18.94 17.05
N ASP A 144 10.51 -19.04 17.99
CA ASP A 144 10.26 -18.75 19.39
C ASP A 144 9.91 -17.28 19.59
N ASP A 145 9.12 -16.95 20.60
CA ASP A 145 8.63 -15.57 20.81
C ASP A 145 9.79 -14.58 21.02
N ASP A 146 10.79 -14.97 21.81
CA ASP A 146 11.98 -14.11 22.04
C ASP A 146 12.74 -13.87 20.73
N PHE A 147 13.00 -14.91 19.94
CA PHE A 147 13.65 -14.75 18.64
C PHE A 147 12.87 -13.82 17.71
N VAL A 148 11.58 -14.07 17.59
CA VAL A 148 10.72 -13.28 16.69
C VAL A 148 10.68 -11.82 17.12
N LYS A 149 10.58 -11.55 18.41
CA LYS A 149 10.63 -10.20 18.97
C LYS A 149 11.97 -9.54 18.69
N ASP A 150 13.08 -10.20 18.99
CA ASP A 150 14.43 -9.66 18.78
C ASP A 150 14.67 -9.32 17.30
N VAL A 151 14.25 -10.18 16.39
CA VAL A 151 14.36 -9.92 14.94
C VAL A 151 13.58 -8.67 14.53
N ILE A 152 12.34 -8.56 14.95
CA ILE A 152 11.50 -7.40 14.61
C ILE A 152 12.08 -6.12 15.22
N ASP A 153 12.43 -6.13 16.50
CA ASP A 153 13.02 -4.98 17.21
C ASP A 153 14.32 -4.49 16.53
N VAL A 154 15.18 -5.41 16.11
CA VAL A 154 16.45 -5.10 15.43
C VAL A 154 16.21 -4.52 14.05
N VAL A 155 15.26 -5.06 13.27
CA VAL A 155 14.89 -4.55 11.94
C VAL A 155 14.30 -3.15 12.05
N GLU A 156 13.37 -2.94 12.96
CA GLU A 156 12.68 -1.64 13.18
C GLU A 156 13.61 -0.56 13.75
N SER A 157 14.63 -0.98 14.50
CA SER A 157 15.68 -0.06 14.99
C SER A 157 16.64 0.38 13.87
N ALA A 158 16.85 -0.46 12.86
CA ALA A 158 17.78 -0.18 11.77
C ALA A 158 17.13 0.62 10.63
N PHE A 159 15.81 0.52 10.44
CA PHE A 159 15.11 1.12 9.31
C PHE A 159 13.80 1.76 9.75
N SER A 160 13.32 2.74 8.97
CA SER A 160 12.01 3.36 9.20
C SER A 160 10.87 2.38 8.89
N VAL A 161 9.98 2.16 9.84
CA VAL A 161 8.82 1.27 9.70
C VAL A 161 7.78 1.89 8.76
N VAL A 162 7.27 1.07 7.86
CA VAL A 162 6.12 1.43 7.01
C VAL A 162 4.84 1.12 7.79
N THR A 163 4.18 2.15 8.29
CA THR A 163 2.92 2.00 9.03
C THR A 163 1.69 2.23 8.15
N SER A 164 1.89 2.67 6.90
CA SER A 164 0.83 2.98 5.96
C SER A 164 1.31 2.78 4.53
N TYR A 165 0.46 2.24 3.71
CA TYR A 165 0.71 2.09 2.27
C TYR A 165 -0.53 2.49 1.46
N ILE A 166 -0.29 2.74 0.19
CA ILE A 166 -1.33 2.95 -0.82
C ILE A 166 -1.38 1.69 -1.66
N GLU A 167 -2.46 0.95 -1.58
CA GLU A 167 -2.74 -0.15 -2.47
C GLU A 167 -3.33 0.41 -3.77
N TRP A 168 -2.51 0.42 -4.81
CA TRP A 168 -2.95 0.85 -6.12
C TRP A 168 -3.43 -0.35 -6.93
N ILE A 169 -4.75 -0.40 -7.15
CA ILE A 169 -5.39 -1.42 -7.99
C ILE A 169 -5.38 -0.91 -9.43
N TYR A 170 -4.65 -1.60 -10.30
CA TYR A 170 -4.41 -1.20 -11.69
C TYR A 170 -4.98 -2.16 -12.74
N SER A 171 -5.56 -3.27 -12.31
CA SER A 171 -6.15 -4.27 -13.20
C SER A 171 -7.52 -4.71 -12.73
N SER A 172 -8.41 -4.91 -13.67
CA SER A 172 -9.75 -5.44 -13.43
C SER A 172 -9.79 -6.87 -12.88
N ASP A 173 -8.67 -7.57 -12.91
CA ASP A 173 -8.51 -8.92 -12.34
C ASP A 173 -8.06 -8.88 -10.88
N GLY A 174 -8.03 -7.68 -10.26
CA GLY A 174 -7.65 -7.48 -8.87
C GLY A 174 -6.14 -7.39 -8.63
N ASN A 175 -5.33 -7.23 -9.69
CA ASN A 175 -3.90 -7.01 -9.47
C ASN A 175 -3.67 -5.63 -8.87
N SER A 176 -2.88 -5.59 -7.81
CA SER A 176 -2.52 -4.38 -7.08
C SER A 176 -1.03 -4.31 -6.80
N VAL A 177 -0.58 -3.14 -6.40
CA VAL A 177 0.77 -2.91 -5.87
C VAL A 177 0.69 -2.03 -4.62
N ASN A 178 1.40 -2.45 -3.57
CA ASN A 178 1.51 -1.69 -2.34
C ASN A 178 2.67 -0.70 -2.43
N VAL A 179 2.35 0.58 -2.39
CA VAL A 179 3.31 1.68 -2.40
C VAL A 179 3.40 2.25 -0.99
N PRO A 180 4.57 2.18 -0.33
CA PRO A 180 4.75 2.79 0.99
C PRO A 180 4.40 4.27 0.95
N LEU A 181 3.70 4.74 1.99
CA LEU A 181 3.36 6.16 2.11
C LEU A 181 4.62 6.99 2.30
N ASN A 182 4.88 7.90 1.35
CA ASN A 182 6.00 8.82 1.46
C ASN A 182 5.71 9.88 2.55
N ARG A 183 6.56 9.93 3.58
CA ARG A 183 6.47 10.87 4.70
C ARG A 183 7.30 12.14 4.52
N ASP A 184 8.06 12.28 3.45
CA ASP A 184 8.96 13.43 3.24
C ASP A 184 8.23 14.76 3.07
N ARG A 185 6.94 14.72 2.76
CA ARG A 185 6.09 15.90 2.49
C ARG A 185 4.75 15.75 3.20
N LEU A 186 4.79 15.67 4.52
CA LEU A 186 3.57 15.73 5.32
C LEU A 186 3.04 17.16 5.40
N PRO A 187 1.72 17.33 5.54
CA PRO A 187 1.11 18.63 5.64
C PRO A 187 1.46 19.35 6.95
N VAL A 188 1.42 20.68 6.89
CA VAL A 188 1.41 21.54 8.08
C VAL A 188 0.11 22.34 8.08
N ALA A 189 -0.38 22.72 9.28
CA ALA A 189 -1.69 23.37 9.43
C ALA A 189 -1.78 24.69 8.64
N GLU A 190 -0.68 25.40 8.50
CA GLU A 190 -0.57 26.67 7.77
C GLU A 190 -0.87 26.54 6.25
N MET A 191 -0.89 25.31 5.71
CA MET A 191 -1.35 25.05 4.35
C MET A 191 -2.87 25.16 4.19
N TYR A 192 -3.61 25.08 5.29
CA TYR A 192 -5.06 24.87 5.27
C TYR A 192 -5.81 25.89 6.13
N PRO A 193 -6.01 27.11 5.61
CA PRO A 193 -6.71 28.18 6.34
C PRO A 193 -8.15 27.81 6.77
N PHE A 194 -8.80 26.87 6.07
CA PHE A 194 -10.14 26.40 6.40
C PHE A 194 -10.24 25.71 7.78
N LEU A 195 -9.13 25.26 8.34
CA LEU A 195 -9.10 24.66 9.67
C LEU A 195 -9.47 25.67 10.78
N ASN A 196 -9.37 26.99 10.53
CA ASN A 196 -9.76 28.05 11.47
C ASN A 196 -9.17 27.88 12.88
N GLY A 197 -7.94 27.36 12.98
CA GLY A 197 -7.24 27.12 14.24
C GLY A 197 -7.41 25.71 14.81
N GLU A 198 -8.21 24.86 14.20
CA GLU A 198 -8.22 23.41 14.50
C GLU A 198 -6.91 22.78 14.04
N SER A 199 -6.35 21.84 14.79
CA SER A 199 -5.18 21.08 14.33
C SER A 199 -5.56 20.07 13.26
N LEU A 200 -4.60 19.69 12.40
CA LEU A 200 -4.78 18.64 11.38
C LEU A 200 -5.17 17.32 12.03
N GLU A 201 -4.50 16.96 13.12
CA GLU A 201 -4.71 15.72 13.85
C GLU A 201 -6.16 15.67 14.39
N SER A 202 -6.63 16.75 15.02
CA SER A 202 -8.01 16.83 15.53
C SER A 202 -9.04 16.68 14.42
N TYR A 203 -8.81 17.32 13.26
CA TYR A 203 -9.68 17.19 12.11
C TYR A 203 -9.72 15.75 11.57
N TYR A 204 -8.54 15.11 11.45
CA TYR A 204 -8.44 13.74 10.98
C TYR A 204 -9.13 12.76 11.93
N ASP A 205 -8.93 12.91 13.23
CA ASP A 205 -9.57 12.06 14.24
C ASP A 205 -11.09 12.21 14.20
N ARG A 206 -11.59 13.43 14.15
CA ARG A 206 -13.01 13.73 14.05
C ARG A 206 -13.65 13.12 12.79
N TYR A 207 -12.95 13.14 11.65
CA TYR A 207 -13.42 12.46 10.43
C TYR A 207 -13.43 10.94 10.61
N MET A 208 -12.34 10.36 11.06
CA MET A 208 -12.23 8.91 11.18
C MET A 208 -13.18 8.30 12.21
N GLU A 209 -13.53 9.05 13.25
CA GLU A 209 -14.46 8.64 14.31
C GLU A 209 -15.93 8.93 13.96
N SER A 210 -16.18 9.80 13.00
CA SER A 210 -17.54 10.14 12.55
C SER A 210 -18.29 8.92 12.03
N SER A 211 -19.60 8.90 12.16
CA SER A 211 -20.48 7.96 11.47
C SER A 211 -20.62 8.27 9.98
N ALA A 212 -20.35 9.51 9.56
CA ALA A 212 -20.33 9.90 8.14
C ALA A 212 -19.05 9.44 7.45
N ASN A 213 -19.18 8.76 6.33
CA ASN A 213 -18.07 8.04 5.70
C ASN A 213 -17.38 8.82 4.57
N ILE A 214 -18.01 9.88 4.05
CA ILE A 214 -17.53 10.58 2.86
C ILE A 214 -16.93 11.91 3.23
N LEU A 215 -15.75 12.19 2.69
CA LEU A 215 -15.08 13.48 2.72
C LEU A 215 -14.81 13.96 1.29
N LEU A 216 -15.25 15.19 0.98
CA LEU A 216 -15.06 15.82 -0.31
C LEU A 216 -14.03 16.94 -0.25
N LEU A 217 -12.99 16.86 -1.08
CA LEU A 217 -11.95 17.86 -1.21
C LEU A 217 -12.07 18.54 -2.57
N ILE A 218 -12.47 19.81 -2.58
CA ILE A 218 -12.75 20.57 -3.81
C ILE A 218 -11.71 21.69 -3.94
N GLY A 219 -11.17 21.91 -5.12
CA GLY A 219 -10.30 23.05 -5.38
C GLY A 219 -9.34 22.84 -6.54
N PRO A 220 -8.67 23.90 -7.00
CA PRO A 220 -7.78 23.85 -8.14
C PRO A 220 -6.55 22.95 -7.87
N PRO A 221 -5.82 22.54 -8.93
CA PRO A 221 -4.57 21.80 -8.79
C PRO A 221 -3.53 22.57 -7.98
N GLY A 222 -2.68 21.84 -7.24
CA GLY A 222 -1.57 22.43 -6.49
C GLY A 222 -1.95 23.06 -5.14
N THR A 223 -3.19 22.93 -4.69
CA THR A 223 -3.67 23.44 -3.38
C THR A 223 -3.52 22.44 -2.23
N GLY A 224 -2.85 21.32 -2.44
CA GLY A 224 -2.46 20.38 -1.36
C GLY A 224 -3.50 19.32 -0.99
N LYS A 225 -4.52 19.04 -1.81
CA LYS A 225 -5.52 17.98 -1.57
C LYS A 225 -4.88 16.61 -1.30
N THR A 226 -4.02 16.14 -2.20
CA THR A 226 -3.28 14.86 -2.03
C THR A 226 -2.37 14.89 -0.80
N THR A 227 -1.75 16.04 -0.49
CA THR A 227 -0.91 16.19 0.71
C THR A 227 -1.73 16.07 1.99
N PHE A 228 -2.95 16.63 2.00
CA PHE A 228 -3.90 16.51 3.11
C PHE A 228 -4.28 15.04 3.36
N ILE A 229 -4.58 14.28 2.29
CA ILE A 229 -4.87 12.84 2.37
C ILE A 229 -3.68 12.08 2.94
N ARG A 230 -2.45 12.36 2.48
CA ARG A 230 -1.23 11.74 3.03
C ARG A 230 -1.07 12.00 4.53
N GLY A 231 -1.38 13.22 4.98
CA GLY A 231 -1.37 13.57 6.41
C GLY A 231 -2.32 12.73 7.22
N LEU A 232 -3.54 12.53 6.73
CA LEU A 232 -4.54 11.68 7.38
C LEU A 232 -4.04 10.22 7.50
N LEU A 233 -3.57 9.64 6.41
CA LEU A 233 -3.08 8.26 6.40
C LEU A 233 -1.87 8.08 7.34
N ALA A 234 -0.95 9.04 7.34
CA ALA A 234 0.23 9.02 8.21
C ALA A 234 -0.14 9.16 9.69
N HIS A 235 -1.07 10.07 10.03
CA HIS A 235 -1.52 10.31 11.40
C HIS A 235 -2.27 9.08 11.96
N ARG A 236 -3.19 8.53 11.19
CA ARG A 236 -3.99 7.37 11.59
C ARG A 236 -3.27 6.03 11.43
N GLN A 237 -2.07 6.04 10.85
CA GLN A 237 -1.29 4.83 10.54
C GLN A 237 -2.14 3.78 9.81
N CYS A 238 -2.93 4.22 8.84
CA CYS A 238 -3.83 3.37 8.07
C CYS A 238 -3.48 3.38 6.59
N SER A 239 -3.89 2.33 5.89
CA SER A 239 -3.67 2.18 4.46
C SER A 239 -4.87 2.63 3.65
N ALA A 240 -4.63 3.00 2.40
CA ALA A 240 -5.66 3.42 1.47
C ALA A 240 -5.66 2.55 0.21
N MET A 241 -6.84 2.22 -0.27
CA MET A 241 -7.08 1.63 -1.58
C MET A 241 -7.34 2.74 -2.61
N VAL A 242 -6.64 2.70 -3.74
CA VAL A 242 -6.71 3.71 -4.81
C VAL A 242 -6.85 3.04 -6.16
N THR A 243 -7.67 3.59 -7.03
CA THR A 243 -7.66 3.27 -8.46
C THR A 243 -7.93 4.51 -9.29
N TYR A 244 -7.33 4.58 -10.47
CA TYR A 244 -7.55 5.62 -11.47
C TYR A 244 -8.33 5.08 -12.69
N ASP A 245 -8.65 3.78 -12.70
CA ASP A 245 -9.35 3.13 -13.82
C ASP A 245 -10.86 3.11 -13.58
N ALA A 246 -11.60 3.83 -14.41
CA ALA A 246 -13.05 3.86 -14.37
C ALA A 246 -13.68 2.47 -14.55
N GLY A 247 -13.07 1.60 -15.38
CA GLY A 247 -13.54 0.25 -15.62
C GLY A 247 -13.42 -0.67 -14.39
N ILE A 248 -12.51 -0.39 -13.48
CA ILE A 248 -12.41 -1.06 -12.18
C ILE A 248 -13.55 -0.60 -11.27
N LEU A 249 -13.80 0.71 -11.21
CA LEU A 249 -14.87 1.29 -10.40
C LEU A 249 -16.28 0.86 -10.88
N GLU A 250 -16.44 0.43 -12.12
CA GLU A 250 -17.69 -0.15 -12.62
C GLU A 250 -17.98 -1.56 -12.08
N LYS A 251 -17.03 -2.20 -11.39
CA LYS A 251 -17.19 -3.56 -10.90
C LYS A 251 -17.49 -3.59 -9.40
N ASP A 252 -18.55 -4.31 -9.04
CA ASP A 252 -18.91 -4.50 -7.63
C ASP A 252 -17.81 -5.23 -6.84
N ALA A 253 -16.99 -6.04 -7.52
CA ALA A 253 -15.85 -6.74 -6.91
C ALA A 253 -14.83 -5.79 -6.28
N PHE A 254 -14.61 -4.59 -6.84
CA PHE A 254 -13.73 -3.58 -6.25
C PHE A 254 -14.24 -3.11 -4.89
N PHE A 255 -15.54 -2.82 -4.80
CA PHE A 255 -16.16 -2.38 -3.54
C PHE A 255 -16.25 -3.50 -2.51
N ALA A 256 -16.53 -4.73 -2.95
CA ALA A 256 -16.49 -5.89 -2.07
C ALA A 256 -15.08 -6.10 -1.52
N GLY A 257 -14.06 -6.01 -2.37
CA GLY A 257 -12.66 -6.06 -1.95
C GLY A 257 -12.33 -4.98 -0.91
N PHE A 258 -12.74 -3.72 -1.13
CA PHE A 258 -12.55 -2.66 -0.15
C PHE A 258 -13.20 -2.95 1.20
N ILE A 259 -14.39 -3.57 1.21
CA ILE A 259 -15.09 -3.91 2.45
C ILE A 259 -14.36 -5.02 3.21
N GLU A 260 -13.79 -5.99 2.51
CA GLU A 260 -13.10 -7.17 3.08
C GLU A 260 -11.63 -6.89 3.43
N ASP A 261 -10.99 -5.91 2.79
CA ASP A 261 -9.57 -5.57 2.94
C ASP A 261 -9.27 -4.87 4.27
N ASP A 262 -8.01 -4.82 4.66
CA ASP A 262 -7.53 -4.08 5.85
C ASP A 262 -7.45 -2.56 5.61
N ALA A 263 -7.44 -2.09 4.35
CA ALA A 263 -7.43 -0.68 4.02
C ALA A 263 -8.67 0.03 4.58
N SER A 264 -8.42 1.04 5.41
CA SER A 264 -9.50 1.78 6.08
C SER A 264 -10.11 2.88 5.20
N VAL A 265 -9.37 3.32 4.18
CA VAL A 265 -9.73 4.48 3.36
C VAL A 265 -9.70 4.11 1.88
N MET A 266 -10.77 4.41 1.16
CA MET A 266 -10.78 4.43 -0.31
C MET A 266 -10.56 5.87 -0.76
N VAL A 267 -9.59 6.10 -1.64
CA VAL A 267 -9.27 7.41 -2.18
C VAL A 267 -9.55 7.45 -3.69
N LEU A 268 -10.33 8.41 -4.11
CA LEU A 268 -10.68 8.66 -5.50
C LEU A 268 -10.22 10.08 -5.86
N GLU A 269 -9.01 10.17 -6.41
CA GLU A 269 -8.44 11.44 -6.87
C GLU A 269 -8.96 11.79 -8.26
N ASP A 270 -8.99 13.10 -8.57
CA ASP A 270 -9.47 13.66 -9.84
C ASP A 270 -10.82 13.07 -10.28
N SER A 271 -11.72 12.94 -9.30
CA SER A 271 -13.00 12.24 -9.44
C SER A 271 -14.10 13.06 -10.13
N ASP A 272 -13.72 14.07 -10.93
CA ASP A 272 -14.64 15.01 -11.57
C ASP A 272 -15.78 14.33 -12.33
N THR A 273 -15.48 13.26 -13.07
CA THR A 273 -16.48 12.50 -13.84
C THR A 273 -17.38 11.65 -12.96
N PHE A 274 -16.86 11.15 -11.83
CA PHE A 274 -17.61 10.25 -10.94
C PHE A 274 -18.53 10.99 -9.98
N LEU A 275 -18.30 12.28 -9.77
CA LEU A 275 -19.08 13.11 -8.86
C LEU A 275 -20.28 13.79 -9.51
N LYS A 276 -20.35 13.81 -10.83
CA LYS A 276 -21.48 14.43 -11.57
C LYS A 276 -22.82 13.82 -11.20
N SER A 277 -23.87 14.59 -11.43
CA SER A 277 -25.24 14.15 -11.14
C SER A 277 -25.61 12.89 -11.92
N ARG A 278 -26.43 12.04 -11.31
CA ARG A 278 -27.06 10.89 -11.98
C ARG A 278 -27.97 11.34 -13.12
N SER A 279 -28.55 12.52 -13.06
CA SER A 279 -29.30 13.11 -14.17
C SER A 279 -28.45 13.34 -15.41
N ASP A 280 -27.12 13.47 -15.24
CA ASP A 280 -26.17 13.65 -16.33
C ASP A 280 -25.61 12.29 -16.83
N GLY A 281 -26.26 11.18 -16.47
CA GLY A 281 -25.89 9.83 -16.91
C GLY A 281 -24.83 9.11 -16.06
N ASN A 282 -24.50 9.64 -14.88
CA ASN A 282 -23.54 8.99 -13.98
C ASN A 282 -24.12 7.73 -13.32
N THR A 283 -23.74 6.56 -13.82
CA THR A 283 -24.15 5.26 -13.27
C THR A 283 -23.32 4.81 -12.07
N MET A 284 -22.14 5.40 -11.87
CA MET A 284 -21.21 5.03 -10.81
C MET A 284 -21.69 5.45 -9.42
N MET A 285 -22.44 6.55 -9.35
CA MET A 285 -22.88 7.14 -8.09
C MET A 285 -23.63 6.14 -7.19
N HIS A 286 -24.40 5.22 -7.74
CA HIS A 286 -25.11 4.21 -6.96
C HIS A 286 -24.18 3.33 -6.10
N ARG A 287 -23.00 2.97 -6.63
CA ARG A 287 -22.03 2.13 -5.91
C ARG A 287 -21.44 2.88 -4.74
N PHE A 288 -21.01 4.12 -4.94
CA PHE A 288 -20.49 4.95 -3.85
C PHE A 288 -21.53 5.17 -2.75
N LEU A 289 -22.80 5.39 -3.13
CA LEU A 289 -23.88 5.57 -2.18
C LEU A 289 -24.16 4.29 -1.37
N ASN A 290 -24.06 3.11 -2.01
CA ASN A 290 -24.28 1.84 -1.34
C ASN A 290 -23.21 1.53 -0.30
N VAL A 291 -21.93 1.82 -0.60
CA VAL A 291 -20.83 1.64 0.32
C VAL A 291 -20.80 2.73 1.40
N GLY A 292 -21.20 3.96 1.05
CA GLY A 292 -21.20 5.10 1.97
C GLY A 292 -22.28 5.05 3.05
N ASP A 293 -23.45 4.49 2.76
CA ASP A 293 -24.62 4.52 3.67
C ASP A 293 -25.68 3.45 3.31
N GLY A 294 -25.28 2.36 2.65
CA GLY A 294 -26.17 1.26 2.30
C GLY A 294 -26.23 0.16 3.36
N LEU A 295 -26.97 -0.90 3.08
CA LEU A 295 -27.02 -2.10 3.94
C LEU A 295 -25.67 -2.83 4.06
N VAL A 296 -24.74 -2.59 3.14
CA VAL A 296 -23.42 -3.23 3.05
C VAL A 296 -22.34 -2.28 3.59
N THR A 297 -22.66 -1.39 4.52
CA THR A 297 -21.66 -0.52 5.15
C THR A 297 -20.88 -1.27 6.20
N THR A 298 -19.57 -1.07 6.21
CA THR A 298 -18.68 -1.58 7.25
C THR A 298 -18.21 -0.44 8.13
N LYS A 299 -18.39 -0.59 9.43
CA LYS A 299 -17.94 0.42 10.41
C LYS A 299 -16.43 0.65 10.27
N GLY A 300 -16.02 1.89 10.19
CA GLY A 300 -14.61 2.28 10.09
C GLY A 300 -14.07 2.46 8.67
N LYS A 301 -14.83 2.10 7.63
CA LYS A 301 -14.45 2.37 6.24
C LYS A 301 -14.79 3.80 5.85
N LYS A 302 -13.85 4.49 5.21
CA LYS A 302 -13.97 5.89 4.78
C LYS A 302 -13.73 6.05 3.30
N MET A 303 -14.34 7.03 2.69
CA MET A 303 -14.15 7.38 1.28
C MET A 303 -13.79 8.86 1.16
N ILE A 304 -12.70 9.14 0.46
CA ILE A 304 -12.24 10.50 0.19
C ILE A 304 -12.27 10.72 -1.31
N PHE A 305 -12.99 11.75 -1.72
CA PHE A 305 -13.01 12.20 -3.11
C PHE A 305 -12.24 13.52 -3.22
N SER A 306 -11.34 13.61 -4.18
CA SER A 306 -10.77 14.89 -4.56
C SER A 306 -11.18 15.28 -5.97
N THR A 307 -11.49 16.54 -6.18
CA THR A 307 -11.97 17.06 -7.45
C THR A 307 -11.47 18.48 -7.73
N ASN A 308 -11.36 18.82 -9.00
CA ASN A 308 -11.04 20.15 -9.47
C ASN A 308 -12.31 20.90 -9.97
N LEU A 309 -13.49 20.34 -9.75
CA LEU A 309 -14.77 20.97 -10.11
C LEU A 309 -14.89 22.36 -9.45
N PRO A 310 -15.37 23.35 -10.18
CA PRO A 310 -15.41 24.73 -9.70
C PRO A 310 -16.51 24.98 -8.67
N SER A 311 -17.50 24.09 -8.59
CA SER A 311 -18.65 24.29 -7.72
C SER A 311 -19.18 22.98 -7.15
N ILE A 312 -19.60 23.05 -5.88
CA ILE A 312 -20.35 21.98 -5.21
C ILE A 312 -21.68 21.65 -5.92
N ARG A 313 -22.23 22.59 -6.70
CA ARG A 313 -23.48 22.40 -7.44
C ARG A 313 -23.34 21.36 -8.56
N ASP A 314 -22.11 21.10 -8.99
CA ASP A 314 -21.81 20.13 -10.04
C ASP A 314 -21.77 18.68 -9.49
N ILE A 315 -21.88 18.53 -8.16
CA ILE A 315 -21.81 17.24 -7.44
C ILE A 315 -23.22 16.71 -7.18
N ASP A 316 -23.38 15.38 -7.33
CA ASP A 316 -24.67 14.73 -7.01
C ASP A 316 -25.09 15.00 -5.56
N SER A 317 -26.29 15.58 -5.39
CA SER A 317 -26.81 15.96 -4.09
C SER A 317 -26.96 14.80 -3.10
N ALA A 318 -27.07 13.57 -3.57
CA ALA A 318 -27.17 12.40 -2.71
C ALA A 318 -25.86 12.09 -1.98
N LEU A 319 -24.70 12.48 -2.54
CA LEU A 319 -23.41 12.27 -1.92
C LEU A 319 -23.19 13.21 -0.72
N ILE A 320 -23.69 14.43 -0.84
CA ILE A 320 -23.48 15.51 0.13
C ILE A 320 -24.55 15.59 1.23
N ARG A 321 -25.41 14.57 1.35
CA ARG A 321 -26.46 14.54 2.38
C ARG A 321 -25.88 14.46 3.79
N PRO A 322 -26.48 15.17 4.77
CA PRO A 322 -26.15 15.03 6.19
C PRO A 322 -26.19 13.55 6.64
N GLY A 323 -25.22 13.15 7.46
CA GLY A 323 -25.06 11.77 7.93
C GLY A 323 -24.27 10.85 6.99
N ARG A 324 -24.11 11.21 5.72
CA ARG A 324 -23.29 10.50 4.73
C ARG A 324 -21.97 11.22 4.47
N CYS A 325 -22.06 12.52 4.15
CA CYS A 325 -20.92 13.40 3.98
C CYS A 325 -20.51 13.99 5.33
N PHE A 326 -19.25 13.77 5.71
CA PHE A 326 -18.68 14.36 6.91
C PHE A 326 -18.44 15.86 6.70
N ASP A 327 -17.75 16.20 5.61
CA ASP A 327 -17.42 17.59 5.30
C ASP A 327 -17.15 17.76 3.80
N ILE A 328 -17.26 19.02 3.36
CA ILE A 328 -16.93 19.46 2.01
C ILE A 328 -15.92 20.59 2.16
N VAL A 329 -14.68 20.26 1.92
CA VAL A 329 -13.56 21.18 2.14
C VAL A 329 -13.16 21.86 0.85
N SER A 330 -13.22 23.19 0.83
CA SER A 330 -12.70 24.01 -0.27
C SER A 330 -11.23 24.32 -0.09
N PHE A 331 -10.42 23.85 -1.01
CA PHE A 331 -8.99 24.12 -1.10
C PHE A 331 -8.73 25.29 -2.02
N ASP A 332 -8.68 26.48 -1.45
CA ASP A 332 -8.45 27.70 -2.20
C ASP A 332 -6.96 28.02 -2.34
N LEU A 333 -6.62 28.89 -3.29
CA LEU A 333 -5.30 29.50 -3.36
C LEU A 333 -5.09 30.40 -2.14
N LEU A 334 -3.90 30.35 -1.56
CA LEU A 334 -3.53 31.16 -0.41
C LEU A 334 -3.44 32.65 -0.78
N THR A 335 -3.92 33.52 0.09
CA THR A 335 -3.66 34.97 0.00
C THR A 335 -2.18 35.25 0.25
N GLY A 336 -1.71 36.44 -0.08
CA GLY A 336 -0.34 36.87 0.18
C GLY A 336 0.09 36.72 1.65
N ASP A 337 -0.80 37.05 2.60
CA ASP A 337 -0.54 36.89 4.03
C ASP A 337 -0.43 35.43 4.45
N GLN A 338 -1.35 34.60 4.00
CA GLN A 338 -1.35 33.15 4.25
C GLN A 338 -0.10 32.49 3.65
N ALA A 339 0.25 32.89 2.43
CA ALA A 339 1.45 32.39 1.75
C ALA A 339 2.74 32.80 2.49
N ASN A 340 2.81 34.02 3.03
CA ASN A 340 3.93 34.47 3.86
C ASN A 340 4.07 33.69 5.17
N ILE A 341 2.95 33.37 5.83
CA ILE A 341 2.95 32.53 7.03
C ILE A 341 3.50 31.14 6.71
N LEU A 342 3.00 30.52 5.65
CA LEU A 342 3.47 29.19 5.20
C LEU A 342 4.95 29.24 4.79
N ALA A 343 5.39 30.25 4.04
CA ALA A 343 6.77 30.40 3.60
C ALA A 343 7.73 30.52 4.79
N LYS A 344 7.37 31.27 5.84
CA LYS A 344 8.14 31.35 7.09
C LYS A 344 8.22 29.98 7.78
N LYS A 345 7.12 29.24 7.83
CA LYS A 345 7.08 27.92 8.44
C LYS A 345 8.00 26.93 7.72
N LEU A 346 8.09 27.03 6.41
CA LEU A 346 8.88 26.14 5.54
C LEU A 346 10.32 26.63 5.32
N ASP A 347 10.69 27.78 5.88
CA ASP A 347 11.98 28.45 5.67
C ASP A 347 12.30 28.67 4.17
N VAL A 348 11.31 29.20 3.45
CA VAL A 348 11.44 29.53 2.02
C VAL A 348 11.01 30.97 1.74
N THR A 349 11.47 31.49 0.60
CA THR A 349 11.03 32.81 0.09
C THR A 349 9.86 32.61 -0.88
N LEU A 350 8.91 33.55 -0.86
CA LEU A 350 7.83 33.51 -1.86
C LEU A 350 8.37 33.77 -3.26
N PRO A 351 7.75 33.14 -4.29
CA PRO A 351 8.11 33.42 -5.68
C PRO A 351 7.84 34.91 -6.02
N VAL A 352 8.84 35.55 -6.58
CA VAL A 352 8.71 36.94 -7.02
C VAL A 352 7.84 37.01 -8.26
N ARG A 353 6.73 37.75 -8.20
CA ARG A 353 5.86 38.01 -9.35
C ARG A 353 6.13 39.38 -9.93
N PRO A 354 6.35 39.50 -11.26
CA PRO A 354 6.51 40.82 -11.90
C PRO A 354 5.19 41.61 -11.75
N GLY A 355 5.24 42.73 -11.05
CA GLY A 355 4.11 43.65 -10.90
C GLY A 355 3.24 43.44 -9.67
N GLY A 356 3.79 42.80 -8.60
CA GLY A 356 3.11 42.44 -7.36
C GLY A 356 1.92 43.31 -7.00
N LYS A 357 0.73 42.75 -7.10
CA LYS A 357 -0.53 43.35 -6.67
C LYS A 357 -0.88 42.78 -5.29
N GLU A 358 -1.43 43.64 -4.45
CA GLU A 358 -1.90 43.30 -3.09
C GLU A 358 -2.86 42.09 -3.03
N ASN A 359 -3.37 41.64 -4.19
CA ASN A 359 -4.30 40.51 -4.37
C ASN A 359 -3.66 39.27 -5.00
N ASP A 360 -2.34 39.08 -4.95
CA ASP A 360 -1.73 37.86 -5.49
C ASP A 360 -2.11 36.65 -4.69
N LYS A 361 -2.61 35.64 -5.40
CA LYS A 361 -2.93 34.31 -4.81
C LYS A 361 -1.85 33.29 -5.18
N TYR A 362 -1.52 32.41 -4.24
CA TYR A 362 -0.45 31.42 -4.36
C TYR A 362 -0.97 30.02 -4.18
N SER A 363 -0.56 29.10 -5.04
CA SER A 363 -0.76 27.68 -4.78
C SER A 363 0.29 27.16 -3.79
N ILE A 364 -0.05 26.15 -3.01
CA ILE A 364 0.91 25.48 -2.13
C ILE A 364 2.08 24.89 -2.93
N ALA A 365 1.80 24.37 -4.12
CA ALA A 365 2.82 23.83 -5.02
C ALA A 365 3.87 24.86 -5.44
N GLU A 366 3.48 26.13 -5.69
CA GLU A 366 4.41 27.21 -6.03
C GLU A 366 5.36 27.50 -4.85
N ILE A 367 4.84 27.48 -3.61
CA ILE A 367 5.65 27.74 -2.41
C ILE A 367 6.65 26.61 -2.18
N PHE A 368 6.22 25.34 -2.31
CA PHE A 368 7.10 24.17 -2.17
C PHE A 368 8.16 24.08 -3.26
N ASN A 369 7.88 24.52 -4.49
CA ASN A 369 8.86 24.50 -5.57
C ASN A 369 10.06 25.43 -5.29
N GLN A 370 9.92 26.42 -4.41
CA GLN A 370 11.04 27.23 -3.95
C GLN A 370 12.03 26.46 -3.08
N GLN A 371 11.57 25.44 -2.34
CA GLN A 371 12.48 24.53 -1.60
C GLN A 371 13.34 23.67 -2.54
N SER A 372 12.83 23.37 -3.73
CA SER A 372 13.47 22.47 -4.71
C SER A 372 14.43 23.18 -5.65
N GLN A 373 14.51 24.52 -5.61
CA GLN A 373 15.40 25.31 -6.47
C GLN A 373 16.86 25.33 -5.96
N LYS A 374 17.55 24.19 -6.08
CA LYS A 374 18.83 24.24 -6.79
C LYS A 374 18.48 24.50 -8.26
N PRO A 375 19.17 25.48 -8.95
CA PRO A 375 18.77 25.86 -10.29
C PRO A 375 18.89 24.67 -11.24
N GLN A 376 17.80 23.97 -11.48
CA GLN A 376 17.66 23.18 -12.69
C GLN A 376 17.42 24.24 -13.79
N ASN A 377 18.48 24.61 -14.50
CA ASN A 377 18.40 25.30 -15.78
C ASN A 377 17.64 24.39 -16.78
N CYS A 378 16.34 24.29 -16.63
CA CYS A 378 15.45 23.90 -17.70
C CYS A 378 15.33 25.09 -18.65
N THR A 379 16.36 25.36 -19.43
CA THR A 379 16.22 26.12 -20.66
C THR A 379 15.35 25.29 -21.59
N MET A 380 14.04 25.55 -21.59
CA MET A 380 13.17 25.21 -22.71
C MET A 380 13.60 26.04 -23.95
N ASN A 381 14.67 25.65 -24.57
CA ASN A 381 15.10 26.15 -25.87
C ASN A 381 15.70 24.97 -26.68
N ARG A 382 14.90 23.95 -26.91
CA ARG A 382 15.13 23.03 -28.01
C ARG A 382 14.03 23.27 -29.05
N LYS A 383 14.38 24.13 -30.04
CA LYS A 383 13.69 24.09 -31.33
C LYS A 383 13.91 22.68 -31.90
N VAL A 384 12.89 21.84 -31.87
CA VAL A 384 12.88 20.60 -32.64
C VAL A 384 12.52 21.00 -34.06
N GLY A 385 13.52 21.20 -34.89
CA GLY A 385 13.36 21.34 -36.33
C GLY A 385 13.28 19.91 -36.90
N PHE A 386 12.15 19.58 -37.50
CA PHE A 386 12.10 18.49 -38.45
C PHE A 386 12.74 18.98 -39.75
N ILE A 387 13.77 18.27 -40.29
CA ILE A 387 14.23 18.28 -41.65
C ILE A 387 13.62 17.07 -42.37
#